data_92dcb1afe694ffce26ddda22057b4bf0
#
_entry.id   92dcb1afe694ffce26ddda22057b4bf0
#
_cell.length_a   1.000
_cell.length_b   1.000
_cell.length_c   1.000
_cell.angle_alpha   90.00
_cell.angle_beta   90.00
_cell.angle_gamma   90.00
#
_symmetry.space_group_name_H-M   'P 1'
#
loop_
_entity.id
_entity.type
_entity.pdbx_description
1 polymer ?
#
loop_
_entity_poly.entity_id
_entity_poly.type
_entity_poly.pdbx_seq_one_letter_code
_entity_poly.pdbx_strand_id
1 'polypeptide(L)' 'MDRYLHWINGARTAPATGEFLPTLDPMTTQPWAEVARGGAADVEAAVSGAQAAFPAWRLAGPTRRAEVIWRLGDLIAEH' A
#
# COMPACT_ATOMS: atom_id res chain seq x y z
N MET A 1 5.86 17.08 -9.37
CA MET A 1 4.73 16.56 -8.57
C MET A 1 5.01 15.11 -8.20
N ASP A 2 4.88 14.79 -6.92
CA ASP A 2 5.16 13.43 -6.44
C ASP A 2 4.10 12.45 -6.92
N ARG A 3 4.53 11.24 -7.23
CA ARG A 3 3.65 10.14 -7.59
C ARG A 3 3.75 9.04 -6.56
N TYR A 4 2.61 8.56 -6.10
CA TYR A 4 2.51 7.47 -5.15
C TYR A 4 2.00 6.23 -5.85
N LEU A 5 2.84 5.20 -5.89
CA LEU A 5 2.51 3.91 -6.51
C LEU A 5 1.74 3.02 -5.55
N HIS A 6 1.21 1.92 -6.06
CA HIS A 6 0.71 0.85 -5.21
C HIS A 6 1.86 0.22 -4.42
N TRP A 7 1.52 -0.34 -3.29
CA TRP A 7 2.44 -1.19 -2.55
C TRP A 7 1.85 -2.59 -2.54
N ILE A 8 2.37 -3.46 -3.37
CA ILE A 8 1.85 -4.81 -3.56
C ILE A 8 3.00 -5.80 -3.43
N ASN A 9 2.79 -6.83 -2.62
CA ASN A 9 3.75 -7.91 -2.45
C ASN A 9 5.15 -7.41 -2.05
N GLY A 10 5.19 -6.43 -1.17
CA GLY A 10 6.42 -5.86 -0.63
C GLY A 10 7.17 -4.93 -1.59
N ALA A 11 6.55 -4.47 -2.66
CA ALA A 11 7.21 -3.64 -3.65
C ALA A 11 6.31 -2.50 -4.15
N ARG A 12 6.94 -1.39 -4.52
CA ARG A 12 6.26 -0.32 -5.23
C ARG A 12 5.87 -0.83 -6.61
N THR A 13 4.61 -0.69 -6.95
CA THR A 13 4.05 -1.28 -8.17
C THR A 13 3.26 -0.22 -8.93
N ALA A 14 3.63 0.01 -10.18
CA ALA A 14 2.87 0.91 -11.05
C ALA A 14 1.48 0.34 -11.33
N PRO A 15 0.46 1.20 -11.52
CA PRO A 15 -0.85 0.72 -11.90
C PRO A 15 -0.79 0.03 -13.27
N ALA A 16 -1.55 -1.07 -13.43
CA ALA A 16 -1.50 -1.90 -14.64
C ALA A 16 -1.80 -1.10 -15.92
N THR A 17 -2.69 -0.11 -15.83
CA THR A 17 -3.05 0.75 -16.96
C THR A 17 -2.14 1.97 -17.09
N GLY A 18 -1.26 2.22 -16.13
CA GLY A 18 -0.44 3.42 -16.10
C GLY A 18 -1.20 4.68 -15.69
N GLU A 19 -2.44 4.54 -15.22
CA GLU A 19 -3.27 5.69 -14.86
C GLU A 19 -3.03 6.15 -13.43
N PHE A 20 -3.11 7.47 -13.23
CA PHE A 20 -2.96 8.12 -11.93
C PHE A 20 -4.12 9.09 -11.70
N LEU A 21 -4.42 9.33 -10.45
CA LEU A 21 -5.42 10.30 -10.02
C LEU A 21 -4.72 11.45 -9.30
N PRO A 22 -5.12 12.71 -9.57
CA PRO A 22 -4.61 13.82 -8.79
C PRO A 22 -5.20 13.79 -7.39
N THR A 23 -4.38 14.15 -6.39
CA THR A 23 -4.87 14.42 -5.05
C THR A 23 -4.78 15.92 -4.80
N LEU A 24 -5.86 16.50 -4.28
CA LEU A 24 -6.00 17.95 -4.15
C LEU A 24 -5.77 18.41 -2.72
N ASP A 25 -5.14 19.57 -2.59
CA ASP A 25 -5.07 20.25 -1.31
C ASP A 25 -6.47 20.76 -0.96
N PRO A 26 -7.07 20.37 0.15
CA PRO A 26 -8.41 20.80 0.51
C PRO A 26 -8.52 22.31 0.76
N MET A 27 -7.42 22.97 1.08
CA MET A 27 -7.41 24.41 1.31
C MET A 27 -7.39 25.21 0.02
N THR A 28 -6.60 24.77 -0.96
CA THR A 28 -6.40 25.52 -2.21
C THR A 28 -7.13 24.91 -3.40
N THR A 29 -7.61 23.68 -3.28
CA THR A 29 -8.20 22.86 -4.34
C THR A 29 -7.25 22.61 -5.52
N GLN A 30 -5.96 22.82 -5.32
CA GLN A 30 -4.94 22.55 -6.33
C GLN A 30 -4.33 21.17 -6.15
N PRO A 31 -3.97 20.49 -7.26
CA PRO A 31 -3.29 19.20 -7.14
C PRO A 31 -1.87 19.39 -6.59
N TRP A 32 -1.48 18.53 -5.65
CA TRP A 32 -0.14 18.55 -5.08
C TRP A 32 0.61 17.23 -5.29
N ALA A 33 -0.09 16.17 -5.63
CA ALA A 33 0.49 14.86 -5.88
C ALA A 33 -0.46 14.03 -6.75
N GLU A 34 0.04 12.90 -7.22
CA GLU A 34 -0.76 11.91 -7.94
C GLU A 34 -0.66 10.57 -7.24
N VAL A 35 -1.76 9.84 -7.21
CA VAL A 35 -1.80 8.48 -6.66
C VAL A 35 -2.18 7.49 -7.74
N ALA A 36 -1.65 6.29 -7.68
CA ALA A 36 -1.95 5.24 -8.65
C ALA A 36 -3.44 4.92 -8.63
N ARG A 37 -4.03 4.86 -9.83
CA ARG A 37 -5.42 4.45 -9.97
C ARG A 37 -5.49 2.92 -10.05
N GLY A 38 -6.08 2.28 -9.03
CA GLY A 38 -6.25 0.84 -8.99
C GLY A 38 -7.36 0.37 -9.91
N GLY A 39 -7.06 -0.58 -10.78
CA GLY A 39 -8.04 -1.28 -11.59
C GLY A 39 -8.19 -2.72 -11.14
N ALA A 40 -9.01 -3.49 -11.88
CA ALA A 40 -9.29 -4.88 -11.52
C ALA A 40 -8.02 -5.74 -11.46
N ALA A 41 -7.08 -5.55 -12.38
CA ALA A 41 -5.82 -6.28 -12.39
C ALA A 41 -4.95 -5.97 -11.17
N ASP A 42 -4.94 -4.72 -10.72
CA ASP A 42 -4.20 -4.29 -9.53
C ASP A 42 -4.79 -4.92 -8.26
N VAL A 43 -6.12 -4.91 -8.15
CA VAL A 43 -6.82 -5.53 -7.02
C VAL A 43 -6.55 -7.03 -6.98
N GLU A 44 -6.60 -7.70 -8.14
CA GLU A 44 -6.33 -9.12 -8.22
C GLU A 44 -4.89 -9.46 -7.80
N ALA A 45 -3.92 -8.68 -8.26
CA ALA A 45 -2.53 -8.85 -7.85
C ALA A 45 -2.34 -8.65 -6.35
N ALA A 46 -2.98 -7.63 -5.76
CA ALA A 46 -2.90 -7.36 -4.34
C ALA A 46 -3.52 -8.49 -3.51
N VAL A 47 -4.69 -8.96 -3.89
CA VAL A 47 -5.37 -10.06 -3.20
C VAL A 47 -4.60 -11.37 -3.33
N SER A 48 -4.08 -11.68 -4.52
CA SER A 48 -3.26 -12.88 -4.73
C SER A 48 -2.00 -12.87 -3.87
N GLY A 49 -1.33 -11.73 -3.79
CA GLY A 49 -0.16 -11.57 -2.92
C GLY A 49 -0.50 -11.76 -1.45
N ALA A 50 -1.61 -11.19 -1.01
CA ALA A 50 -2.09 -11.33 0.36
C ALA A 50 -2.46 -12.80 0.67
N GLN A 51 -3.14 -13.49 -0.23
CA GLN A 51 -3.48 -14.90 -0.07
C GLN A 51 -2.24 -15.78 0.01
N ALA A 52 -1.23 -15.51 -0.81
CA ALA A 52 0.03 -16.26 -0.77
C ALA A 52 0.79 -16.05 0.54
N ALA A 53 0.72 -14.86 1.12
CA ALA A 53 1.40 -14.52 2.38
C ALA A 53 0.65 -15.04 3.62
N PHE A 54 -0.64 -15.28 3.51
CA PHE A 54 -1.49 -15.60 4.65
C PHE A 54 -1.05 -16.84 5.45
N PRO A 55 -0.70 -17.98 4.84
CA PRO A 55 -0.30 -19.16 5.62
C PRO A 55 0.89 -18.91 6.54
N ALA A 56 1.93 -18.25 6.04
CA ALA A 56 3.11 -17.93 6.84
C ALA A 56 2.77 -16.94 7.97
N TRP A 57 1.96 -15.94 7.67
CA TRP A 57 1.51 -14.96 8.66
C TRP A 57 0.69 -15.61 9.77
N ARG A 58 -0.25 -16.48 9.41
CA ARG A 58 -1.05 -17.23 10.36
C ARG A 58 -0.20 -18.12 11.27
N LEU A 59 0.78 -18.83 10.69
CA LEU A 59 1.64 -19.76 11.42
C LEU A 59 2.70 -19.04 12.26
N ALA A 60 2.97 -17.77 12.02
CA ALA A 60 3.91 -16.99 12.81
C ALA A 60 3.51 -16.87 14.28
N GLY A 61 2.21 -17.03 14.58
CA GLY A 61 1.68 -16.97 15.92
C GLY A 61 1.34 -15.55 16.38
N PRO A 62 0.53 -15.43 17.45
CA PRO A 62 0.04 -14.12 17.89
C PRO A 62 1.15 -13.18 18.39
N THR A 63 2.17 -13.71 19.07
CA THR A 63 3.29 -12.90 19.59
C THR A 63 4.05 -12.25 18.45
N ARG A 64 4.40 -13.01 17.41
CA ARG A 64 5.14 -12.46 16.26
C ARG A 64 4.30 -11.46 15.49
N ARG A 65 3.01 -11.73 15.31
CA ARG A 65 2.11 -10.78 14.65
C ARG A 65 2.02 -9.47 15.43
N ALA A 66 1.94 -9.56 16.75
CA ALA A 66 1.92 -8.37 17.60
C ALA A 66 3.21 -7.56 17.49
N GLU A 67 4.36 -8.22 17.43
CA GLU A 67 5.67 -7.56 17.26
C GLU A 67 5.73 -6.77 15.97
N VAL A 68 5.25 -7.35 14.87
CA VAL A 68 5.25 -6.69 13.57
C VAL A 68 4.36 -5.43 13.59
N ILE A 69 3.16 -5.55 14.15
CA ILE A 69 2.23 -4.41 14.26
C ILE A 69 2.79 -3.34 15.18
N TRP A 70 3.41 -3.72 16.29
CA TRP A 70 4.05 -2.77 17.18
C TRP A 70 5.18 -2.01 16.48
N ARG A 71 6.02 -2.73 15.72
CA ARG A 71 7.09 -2.11 14.94
C ARG A 71 6.55 -1.14 13.89
N LEU A 72 5.43 -1.48 13.27
CA LEU A 72 4.77 -0.57 12.34
C LEU A 72 4.38 0.75 13.04
N GLY A 73 3.83 0.66 14.25
CA GLY A 73 3.49 1.85 15.04
C GLY A 73 4.71 2.72 15.33
N ASP A 74 5.83 2.11 15.71
CA ASP A 74 7.08 2.84 15.94
C ASP A 74 7.58 3.55 14.68
N LEU A 75 7.50 2.88 13.52
CA LEU A 75 7.93 3.47 12.26
C LEU A 75 7.05 4.65 11.84
N ILE A 76 5.75 4.56 12.08
CA ILE A 76 4.83 5.68 11.82
C ILE A 76 5.18 6.87 12.71
N ALA A 77 5.50 6.62 13.97
CA ALA A 77 5.88 7.70 14.90
C ALA A 77 7.21 8.37 14.52
N GLU A 78 8.13 7.62 13.91
CA GLU A 78 9.41 8.15 13.42
C GLU A 78 9.26 9.00 12.15
N HIS A 79 8.28 8.71 11.36
CA HIS A 79 8.08 9.32 10.05
C HIS A 79 6.74 10.02 9.94
#